data_ab71724bda7b278428c73b2ebb021e3f
#
_entry.id   ab71724bda7b278428c73b2ebb021e3f
#
_cell.length_a   1.000
_cell.length_b   1.000
_cell.length_c   1.000
_cell.angle_alpha   90.00
_cell.angle_beta   90.00
_cell.angle_gamma   90.00
#
_symmetry.space_group_name_H-M   'P 1'
#
loop_
_entity.id
_entity.type
_entity.pdbx_description
1 polymer ?
#
loop_
_entity_poly.entity_id
_entity_poly.type
_entity_poly.pdbx_seq_one_letter_code
_entity_poly.pdbx_strand_id
1 'polypeptide(L)'
;MNKLLPGIFLLLQFSAFSQMPVENYSVDSASVERGGVPKGELIKLSFDSSKIFPGTTRDCWIYVPAEYTPEHPACVYVNQDGVQWNAPTVFDNLIYRREMPVTIGVFITPGVMKTVDPVNALNRFNRSFEYDGLGDSYARFLLEEILPAVERQKTKDGRAIHLSKNGNDRAIGGSSSGAVCAFTVAWERPAEFSKVFSSIGTFIGMRGAERYPTLIRKYEPRPLKIFLQDGANDLNIYAGDWWMANQTMERALIFSGYAERHVWGEGQHNGKQGTAIFPEAMRWLWKDWPSPVVPGPSKNQMLTDILIPGENWKLVGQNYKFTEGAAVNTSGEAFFQDIPNSKTYKVDAEGKLTELNINAKRASGTSFGADNRRYVIAGATKQVIAYDGAGNETIIADSISGNDIVVANNGNIYVTSPDGTEKPSRIYLIKPGGNKEIVDEGLKFANGLTLSPDQTQLYVTESATHWVWIYQIRPDGKLAFKQHYGWLHVRDQDENAWSDGLRCDTAGRVYVTTKMGLQILDQAGRVNSIIPVPTGQPSNLCFGGQHFDILYLTSGDKVYSRKLRTRGANNFDKPYKPSAPKL
;
A
#
# COMPACT_ATOMS: atom_id res chain seq x y z
N MET A 1 -45.37 -18.95 71.00
CA MET A 1 -45.28 -19.55 69.67
C MET A 1 -45.71 -18.46 68.65
N ASN A 2 -44.72 -17.69 68.19
CA ASN A 2 -44.98 -16.65 67.16
C ASN A 2 -44.43 -17.16 65.84
N LYS A 3 -45.33 -17.32 64.86
CA LYS A 3 -44.98 -17.64 63.49
C LYS A 3 -44.67 -16.33 62.72
N LEU A 4 -43.39 -16.17 62.32
CA LEU A 4 -43.03 -15.15 61.34
C LEU A 4 -43.30 -15.68 59.91
N LEU A 5 -44.10 -14.94 59.13
CA LEU A 5 -44.22 -15.10 57.67
C LEU A 5 -43.04 -14.34 57.01
N PRO A 6 -42.39 -14.94 55.99
CA PRO A 6 -41.42 -14.22 55.18
C PRO A 6 -42.17 -13.44 54.07
N GLY A 7 -42.02 -12.12 54.07
CA GLY A 7 -42.46 -11.25 52.98
C GLY A 7 -41.59 -11.42 51.74
N ILE A 8 -42.18 -11.85 50.62
CA ILE A 8 -41.55 -11.90 49.32
C ILE A 8 -41.56 -10.47 48.74
N PHE A 9 -40.36 -9.84 48.68
CA PHE A 9 -40.16 -8.60 47.93
C PHE A 9 -40.01 -8.95 46.45
N LEU A 10 -41.04 -8.68 45.66
CA LEU A 10 -40.97 -8.74 44.21
C LEU A 10 -40.24 -7.46 43.71
N LEU A 11 -38.96 -7.56 43.37
CA LEU A 11 -38.24 -6.53 42.65
C LEU A 11 -38.71 -6.51 41.18
N LEU A 12 -39.65 -5.60 40.88
CA LEU A 12 -39.99 -5.24 39.50
C LEU A 12 -38.78 -4.51 38.90
N GLN A 13 -37.96 -5.21 38.10
CA GLN A 13 -37.00 -4.57 37.22
C GLN A 13 -37.78 -3.87 36.10
N PHE A 14 -37.96 -2.56 36.22
CA PHE A 14 -38.34 -1.70 35.11
C PHE A 14 -37.14 -1.65 34.14
N SER A 15 -37.18 -2.47 33.08
CA SER A 15 -36.36 -2.24 31.91
C SER A 15 -36.82 -0.92 31.29
N ALA A 16 -36.11 0.16 31.58
CA ALA A 16 -36.28 1.40 30.84
C ALA A 16 -35.87 1.10 29.37
N PHE A 17 -36.80 0.81 28.50
CA PHE A 17 -36.61 0.93 27.09
C PHE A 17 -36.30 2.41 26.82
N SER A 18 -35.02 2.75 26.70
CA SER A 18 -34.61 4.03 26.13
C SER A 18 -35.26 4.11 24.74
N GLN A 19 -36.17 5.02 24.55
CA GLN A 19 -36.70 5.32 23.22
C GLN A 19 -35.50 5.76 22.38
N MET A 20 -35.22 5.01 21.32
CA MET A 20 -34.16 5.39 20.37
C MET A 20 -34.45 6.79 19.83
N PRO A 21 -33.45 7.65 19.68
CA PRO A 21 -33.62 8.98 19.14
C PRO A 21 -34.32 8.92 17.79
N VAL A 22 -35.32 9.78 17.59
CA VAL A 22 -36.01 9.90 16.29
C VAL A 22 -35.05 10.60 15.34
N GLU A 23 -34.51 9.83 14.38
CA GLU A 23 -33.65 10.37 13.33
C GLU A 23 -34.49 11.27 12.39
N ASN A 24 -34.25 12.57 12.42
CA ASN A 24 -34.88 13.54 11.53
C ASN A 24 -33.82 14.43 10.89
N TYR A 25 -33.64 14.28 9.60
CA TYR A 25 -32.65 15.02 8.82
C TYR A 25 -33.35 15.91 7.80
N SER A 26 -32.85 17.14 7.62
CA SER A 26 -33.35 18.04 6.57
C SER A 26 -33.01 17.49 5.19
N VAL A 27 -34.00 17.52 4.29
CA VAL A 27 -33.81 17.08 2.91
C VAL A 27 -33.15 18.20 2.10
N ASP A 28 -31.97 17.93 1.53
CA ASP A 28 -31.34 18.89 0.60
C ASP A 28 -32.21 19.04 -0.66
N SER A 29 -32.29 20.24 -1.14
CA SER A 29 -33.05 20.57 -2.36
C SER A 29 -32.57 19.84 -3.62
N ALA A 30 -31.35 19.31 -3.63
CA ALA A 30 -30.83 18.48 -4.72
C ALA A 30 -31.31 17.02 -4.66
N SER A 31 -31.85 16.57 -3.52
CA SER A 31 -32.43 15.22 -3.38
C SER A 31 -33.86 15.10 -3.89
N VAL A 32 -34.47 16.21 -4.32
CA VAL A 32 -35.86 16.24 -4.78
C VAL A 32 -35.92 16.58 -6.26
N GLU A 33 -36.73 15.83 -7.02
CA GLU A 33 -36.98 16.12 -8.43
C GLU A 33 -37.53 17.55 -8.63
N ARG A 34 -37.02 18.23 -9.65
CA ARG A 34 -37.41 19.60 -9.98
C ARG A 34 -37.86 19.72 -11.44
N GLY A 35 -38.95 20.44 -11.66
CA GLY A 35 -39.35 20.82 -13.00
C GLY A 35 -38.28 21.67 -13.68
N GLY A 36 -38.02 21.41 -14.96
CA GLY A 36 -37.01 22.12 -15.76
C GLY A 36 -35.60 21.63 -15.63
N VAL A 37 -35.28 20.68 -14.73
CA VAL A 37 -33.97 20.00 -14.69
C VAL A 37 -34.04 18.80 -15.64
N PRO A 38 -33.15 18.71 -16.64
CA PRO A 38 -33.07 17.56 -17.54
C PRO A 38 -32.75 16.29 -16.74
N LYS A 39 -33.48 15.20 -17.03
CA LYS A 39 -33.25 13.92 -16.35
C LYS A 39 -32.30 13.04 -17.15
N GLY A 40 -31.32 12.48 -16.45
CA GLY A 40 -30.44 11.46 -16.99
C GLY A 40 -31.16 10.12 -17.23
N GLU A 41 -30.51 9.26 -17.97
CA GLU A 41 -30.99 7.91 -18.29
C GLU A 41 -30.35 6.88 -17.33
N LEU A 42 -31.15 5.89 -16.91
CA LEU A 42 -30.67 4.76 -16.12
C LEU A 42 -30.73 3.48 -16.99
N ILE A 43 -29.55 2.91 -17.28
CA ILE A 43 -29.40 1.70 -18.10
C ILE A 43 -29.08 0.55 -17.14
N LYS A 44 -29.81 -0.56 -17.23
CA LYS A 44 -29.52 -1.78 -16.45
C LYS A 44 -28.63 -2.72 -17.24
N LEU A 45 -27.56 -3.19 -16.62
CA LEU A 45 -26.63 -4.20 -17.12
C LEU A 45 -26.54 -5.34 -16.10
N SER A 46 -26.77 -6.57 -16.53
CA SER A 46 -26.45 -7.77 -15.73
C SER A 46 -25.06 -8.27 -16.12
N PHE A 47 -24.22 -8.55 -15.11
CA PHE A 47 -22.84 -8.98 -15.33
C PHE A 47 -22.60 -10.33 -14.63
N ASP A 48 -22.25 -11.36 -15.39
CA ASP A 48 -22.12 -12.76 -14.97
C ASP A 48 -20.84 -13.45 -15.44
N SER A 49 -19.93 -12.69 -16.05
CA SER A 49 -18.73 -13.21 -16.74
C SER A 49 -17.42 -12.75 -16.04
N SER A 50 -17.47 -12.50 -14.73
CA SER A 50 -16.29 -12.07 -13.98
C SER A 50 -15.21 -13.17 -13.95
N LYS A 51 -13.98 -12.78 -14.28
CA LYS A 51 -12.78 -13.62 -14.11
C LYS A 51 -12.16 -13.43 -12.72
N ILE A 52 -12.32 -12.25 -12.14
CA ILE A 52 -11.77 -11.91 -10.82
C ILE A 52 -12.64 -12.50 -9.70
N PHE A 53 -13.97 -12.50 -9.89
CA PHE A 53 -14.93 -13.17 -9.01
C PHE A 53 -15.74 -14.22 -9.77
N PRO A 54 -15.12 -15.34 -10.15
CA PRO A 54 -15.73 -16.33 -11.05
C PRO A 54 -17.00 -16.95 -10.43
N GLY A 55 -18.00 -17.21 -11.31
CA GLY A 55 -19.27 -17.81 -10.92
C GLY A 55 -20.27 -16.86 -10.26
N THR A 56 -19.92 -15.58 -10.09
CA THR A 56 -20.84 -14.58 -9.53
C THR A 56 -21.67 -13.91 -10.62
N THR A 57 -22.93 -13.64 -10.28
CA THR A 57 -23.83 -12.78 -11.07
C THR A 57 -24.16 -11.53 -10.27
N ARG A 58 -24.33 -10.39 -10.95
CA ARG A 58 -24.71 -9.12 -10.31
C ARG A 58 -25.43 -8.20 -11.26
N ASP A 59 -26.18 -7.28 -10.72
CA ASP A 59 -26.79 -6.18 -11.45
C ASP A 59 -25.92 -4.93 -11.33
N CYS A 60 -25.84 -4.18 -12.43
CA CYS A 60 -25.19 -2.89 -12.50
C CYS A 60 -26.16 -1.90 -13.16
N TRP A 61 -26.29 -0.70 -12.60
CA TRP A 61 -27.06 0.39 -13.20
C TRP A 61 -26.10 1.49 -13.62
N ILE A 62 -26.24 1.96 -14.84
CA ILE A 62 -25.42 3.03 -15.41
C ILE A 62 -26.32 4.25 -15.54
N TYR A 63 -26.08 5.26 -14.74
CA TYR A 63 -26.73 6.56 -14.89
C TYR A 63 -25.90 7.41 -15.84
N VAL A 64 -26.53 7.90 -16.93
CA VAL A 64 -25.92 8.81 -17.88
C VAL A 64 -26.68 10.14 -17.83
N PRO A 65 -26.04 11.25 -17.39
CA PRO A 65 -26.74 12.54 -17.32
C PRO A 65 -27.16 13.06 -18.70
N ALA A 66 -28.21 13.86 -18.73
CA ALA A 66 -28.73 14.43 -19.97
C ALA A 66 -27.70 15.33 -20.68
N GLU A 67 -26.85 16.02 -19.90
CA GLU A 67 -25.79 16.92 -20.40
C GLU A 67 -24.55 16.18 -20.92
N TYR A 68 -24.48 14.86 -20.77
CA TYR A 68 -23.35 14.08 -21.29
C TYR A 68 -23.31 14.10 -22.83
N THR A 69 -22.11 14.30 -23.37
CA THR A 69 -21.83 14.17 -24.81
C THR A 69 -20.62 13.25 -25.03
N PRO A 70 -20.62 12.41 -26.09
CA PRO A 70 -19.53 11.44 -26.35
C PRO A 70 -18.17 12.07 -26.70
N GLU A 71 -18.14 13.34 -27.08
CA GLU A 71 -16.92 14.06 -27.48
C GLU A 71 -15.96 14.27 -26.31
N HIS A 72 -16.49 14.24 -25.09
CA HIS A 72 -15.72 14.43 -23.86
C HIS A 72 -15.93 13.26 -22.90
N PRO A 73 -14.87 12.54 -22.51
CA PRO A 73 -14.97 11.50 -21.47
C PRO A 73 -15.56 12.08 -20.18
N ALA A 74 -16.61 11.44 -19.65
CA ALA A 74 -17.27 11.89 -18.42
C ALA A 74 -16.43 11.57 -17.17
N CYS A 75 -16.60 12.37 -16.13
CA CYS A 75 -16.24 11.97 -14.78
C CYS A 75 -17.03 10.72 -14.36
N VAL A 76 -16.57 10.00 -13.35
CA VAL A 76 -17.18 8.72 -12.92
C VAL A 76 -17.45 8.74 -11.42
N TYR A 77 -18.63 8.26 -11.03
CA TYR A 77 -18.93 7.91 -9.65
C TYR A 77 -19.33 6.43 -9.59
N VAL A 78 -18.57 5.63 -8.86
CA VAL A 78 -18.91 4.21 -8.63
C VAL A 78 -19.52 4.05 -7.24
N ASN A 79 -20.63 3.29 -7.12
CA ASN A 79 -21.25 3.00 -5.85
C ASN A 79 -21.48 1.50 -5.66
N GLN A 80 -21.17 1.01 -4.47
CA GLN A 80 -21.45 -0.35 -4.03
C GLN A 80 -22.91 -0.47 -3.55
N ASP A 81 -23.44 -1.73 -3.56
CA ASP A 81 -24.81 -2.05 -3.14
C ASP A 81 -25.91 -1.43 -4.03
N GLY A 82 -25.61 -1.12 -5.29
CA GLY A 82 -26.55 -0.58 -6.25
C GLY A 82 -26.86 0.92 -6.08
N VAL A 83 -28.01 1.34 -6.56
CA VAL A 83 -28.44 2.75 -6.48
C VAL A 83 -28.85 3.10 -5.05
N GLN A 84 -28.16 4.03 -4.42
CA GLN A 84 -28.45 4.54 -3.08
C GLN A 84 -28.59 6.08 -3.10
N TRP A 85 -29.07 6.65 -2.01
CA TRP A 85 -29.06 8.10 -1.70
C TRP A 85 -29.74 9.00 -2.75
N ASN A 86 -30.70 8.47 -3.50
CA ASN A 86 -31.31 9.16 -4.65
C ASN A 86 -30.28 9.71 -5.65
N ALA A 87 -29.14 9.01 -5.81
CA ALA A 87 -27.99 9.51 -6.54
C ALA A 87 -28.32 10.02 -7.96
N PRO A 88 -29.16 9.36 -8.79
CA PRO A 88 -29.55 9.90 -10.09
C PRO A 88 -30.18 11.31 -10.01
N THR A 89 -31.14 11.50 -9.12
CA THR A 89 -31.81 12.80 -8.91
C THR A 89 -30.84 13.86 -8.38
N VAL A 90 -29.96 13.46 -7.46
CA VAL A 90 -28.91 14.35 -6.92
C VAL A 90 -27.96 14.79 -8.05
N PHE A 91 -27.56 13.87 -8.90
CA PHE A 91 -26.64 14.18 -10.01
C PHE A 91 -27.32 15.08 -11.05
N ASP A 92 -28.57 14.81 -11.45
CA ASP A 92 -29.34 15.71 -12.32
C ASP A 92 -29.30 17.15 -11.80
N ASN A 93 -29.64 17.32 -10.52
CA ASN A 93 -29.70 18.66 -9.91
C ASN A 93 -28.33 19.32 -9.76
N LEU A 94 -27.29 18.60 -9.33
CA LEU A 94 -25.97 19.17 -9.09
C LEU A 94 -25.25 19.51 -10.40
N ILE A 95 -25.37 18.66 -11.43
CA ILE A 95 -24.80 18.90 -12.76
C ILE A 95 -25.48 20.12 -13.39
N TYR A 96 -26.81 20.17 -13.37
CA TYR A 96 -27.58 21.30 -13.90
C TYR A 96 -27.19 22.64 -13.24
N ARG A 97 -26.93 22.63 -11.91
CA ARG A 97 -26.47 23.81 -11.16
C ARG A 97 -24.98 24.09 -11.30
N ARG A 98 -24.22 23.24 -12.01
CA ARG A 98 -22.75 23.31 -12.11
C ARG A 98 -22.05 23.19 -10.73
N GLU A 99 -22.66 22.46 -9.80
CA GLU A 99 -22.11 22.16 -8.47
C GLU A 99 -21.25 20.87 -8.48
N MET A 100 -21.33 20.09 -9.58
CA MET A 100 -20.42 18.99 -9.89
C MET A 100 -20.25 18.86 -11.42
N PRO A 101 -19.16 18.24 -11.91
CA PRO A 101 -18.97 18.01 -13.33
C PRO A 101 -19.98 17.01 -13.89
N VAL A 102 -20.07 16.93 -15.23
CA VAL A 102 -20.83 15.86 -15.92
C VAL A 102 -20.24 14.51 -15.50
N THR A 103 -20.99 13.75 -14.75
CA THR A 103 -20.54 12.53 -14.08
C THR A 103 -21.47 11.36 -14.39
N ILE A 104 -20.93 10.29 -14.95
CA ILE A 104 -21.64 9.01 -15.15
C ILE A 104 -21.59 8.24 -13.83
N GLY A 105 -22.76 7.78 -13.36
CA GLY A 105 -22.89 6.93 -12.18
C GLY A 105 -22.86 5.45 -12.55
N VAL A 106 -22.08 4.65 -11.83
CA VAL A 106 -22.01 3.19 -11.98
C VAL A 106 -22.34 2.55 -10.64
N PHE A 107 -23.52 1.94 -10.55
CA PHE A 107 -24.09 1.43 -9.31
C PHE A 107 -24.13 -0.09 -9.36
N ILE A 108 -23.35 -0.77 -8.50
CA ILE A 108 -23.06 -2.20 -8.63
C ILE A 108 -23.54 -2.95 -7.38
N THR A 109 -24.33 -4.03 -7.57
CA THR A 109 -24.62 -4.95 -6.45
C THR A 109 -23.43 -5.89 -6.21
N PRO A 110 -23.29 -6.43 -5.00
CA PRO A 110 -22.32 -7.49 -4.74
C PRO A 110 -22.64 -8.74 -5.54
N GLY A 111 -21.64 -9.57 -5.78
CA GLY A 111 -21.79 -10.82 -6.48
C GLY A 111 -22.63 -11.84 -5.70
N VAL A 112 -23.40 -12.63 -6.43
CA VAL A 112 -24.16 -13.76 -5.92
C VAL A 112 -23.82 -14.98 -6.74
N MET A 113 -23.33 -16.03 -6.09
CA MET A 113 -23.20 -17.36 -6.69
C MET A 113 -24.54 -18.08 -6.53
N LYS A 114 -25.21 -18.32 -7.64
CA LYS A 114 -26.49 -19.04 -7.65
C LYS A 114 -26.27 -20.50 -7.30
N THR A 115 -27.13 -21.02 -6.43
CA THR A 115 -27.14 -22.47 -6.14
C THR A 115 -27.65 -23.25 -7.35
N VAL A 116 -27.14 -24.49 -7.51
CA VAL A 116 -27.65 -25.45 -8.48
C VAL A 116 -28.92 -26.15 -8.00
N ASP A 117 -29.21 -26.08 -6.71
CA ASP A 117 -30.41 -26.65 -6.06
C ASP A 117 -31.14 -25.55 -5.26
N PRO A 118 -31.97 -24.73 -5.91
CA PRO A 118 -32.69 -23.65 -5.23
C PRO A 118 -33.77 -24.11 -4.26
N VAL A 119 -34.12 -25.39 -4.23
CA VAL A 119 -35.08 -25.97 -3.29
C VAL A 119 -34.43 -26.27 -1.94
N ASN A 120 -33.22 -26.83 -1.95
CA ASN A 120 -32.55 -27.32 -0.75
C ASN A 120 -31.32 -26.52 -0.32
N ALA A 121 -30.87 -25.55 -1.13
CA ALA A 121 -29.68 -24.77 -0.85
C ALA A 121 -29.88 -23.26 -1.10
N LEU A 122 -29.17 -22.45 -0.33
CA LEU A 122 -29.18 -20.99 -0.47
C LEU A 122 -28.13 -20.54 -1.50
N ASN A 123 -28.41 -19.43 -2.18
CA ASN A 123 -27.39 -18.72 -2.92
C ASN A 123 -26.28 -18.24 -1.98
N ARG A 124 -25.03 -18.28 -2.43
CA ARG A 124 -23.93 -17.66 -1.70
C ARG A 124 -23.83 -16.18 -2.03
N PHE A 125 -24.02 -15.33 -1.04
CA PHE A 125 -23.80 -13.91 -1.15
C PHE A 125 -22.30 -13.61 -0.96
N ASN A 126 -21.71 -12.95 -1.95
CA ASN A 126 -20.26 -12.73 -1.97
C ASN A 126 -19.85 -11.37 -1.37
N ARG A 127 -20.80 -10.60 -0.85
CA ARG A 127 -20.62 -9.20 -0.43
C ARG A 127 -19.44 -9.00 0.53
N SER A 128 -19.38 -9.74 1.63
CA SER A 128 -18.30 -9.58 2.59
C SER A 128 -16.95 -10.01 2.02
N PHE A 129 -16.93 -11.06 1.21
CA PHE A 129 -15.71 -11.50 0.53
C PHE A 129 -15.16 -10.44 -0.45
N GLU A 130 -16.05 -9.79 -1.20
CA GLU A 130 -15.68 -8.76 -2.19
C GLU A 130 -15.35 -7.42 -1.55
N TYR A 131 -16.07 -7.01 -0.50
CA TYR A 131 -16.04 -5.65 0.02
C TYR A 131 -15.13 -5.45 1.22
N ASP A 132 -15.04 -6.45 2.12
CA ASP A 132 -14.28 -6.30 3.37
C ASP A 132 -12.80 -6.69 3.23
N GLY A 133 -12.37 -7.24 2.07
CA GLY A 133 -10.98 -7.54 1.78
C GLY A 133 -10.14 -6.28 1.53
N LEU A 134 -8.90 -6.27 2.01
CA LEU A 134 -7.99 -5.12 1.91
C LEU A 134 -7.07 -5.13 0.68
N GLY A 135 -7.25 -6.07 -0.23
CA GLY A 135 -6.43 -6.18 -1.44
C GLY A 135 -7.00 -5.42 -2.64
N ASP A 136 -6.28 -5.47 -3.76
CA ASP A 136 -6.65 -4.75 -4.97
C ASP A 136 -7.67 -5.47 -5.87
N SER A 137 -8.16 -6.65 -5.47
CA SER A 137 -9.03 -7.48 -6.32
C SER A 137 -10.28 -6.74 -6.77
N TYR A 138 -10.95 -6.01 -5.88
CA TYR A 138 -12.14 -5.26 -6.26
C TYR A 138 -11.80 -4.05 -7.16
N ALA A 139 -10.68 -3.40 -6.94
CA ALA A 139 -10.19 -2.34 -7.82
C ALA A 139 -9.93 -2.86 -9.23
N ARG A 140 -9.25 -4.02 -9.36
CA ARG A 140 -9.06 -4.69 -10.67
C ARG A 140 -10.39 -5.09 -11.30
N PHE A 141 -11.31 -5.64 -10.52
CA PHE A 141 -12.65 -5.97 -11.01
C PHE A 141 -13.36 -4.74 -11.64
N LEU A 142 -13.30 -3.59 -10.97
CA LEU A 142 -13.84 -2.36 -11.54
C LEU A 142 -13.12 -1.94 -12.82
N LEU A 143 -11.80 -1.89 -12.79
CA LEU A 143 -10.97 -1.33 -13.87
C LEU A 143 -10.87 -2.24 -15.09
N GLU A 144 -10.81 -3.57 -14.88
CA GLU A 144 -10.58 -4.54 -15.95
C GLU A 144 -11.88 -5.14 -16.52
N GLU A 145 -12.96 -5.16 -15.73
CA GLU A 145 -14.20 -5.84 -16.10
C GLU A 145 -15.40 -4.91 -16.18
N ILE A 146 -15.73 -4.17 -15.12
CA ILE A 146 -16.96 -3.37 -15.04
C ILE A 146 -16.90 -2.10 -15.89
N LEU A 147 -15.90 -1.23 -15.68
CA LEU A 147 -15.83 0.02 -16.44
C LEU A 147 -15.72 -0.22 -17.94
N PRO A 148 -14.93 -1.20 -18.45
CA PRO A 148 -14.99 -1.59 -19.86
C PRO A 148 -16.35 -2.14 -20.31
N ALA A 149 -17.10 -2.83 -19.44
CA ALA A 149 -18.45 -3.28 -19.76
C ALA A 149 -19.45 -2.12 -19.87
N VAL A 150 -19.29 -1.10 -19.05
CA VAL A 150 -20.05 0.17 -19.11
C VAL A 150 -19.79 0.89 -20.43
N GLU A 151 -18.54 1.03 -20.87
CA GLU A 151 -18.17 1.71 -22.11
C GLU A 151 -18.69 0.98 -23.37
N ARG A 152 -19.02 -0.31 -23.27
CA ARG A 152 -19.67 -1.06 -24.37
C ARG A 152 -21.17 -0.78 -24.49
N GLN A 153 -21.79 -0.11 -23.53
CA GLN A 153 -23.21 0.26 -23.59
C GLN A 153 -23.41 1.55 -24.39
N LYS A 154 -24.64 1.80 -24.75
CA LYS A 154 -25.08 3.03 -25.39
C LYS A 154 -26.36 3.52 -24.72
N THR A 155 -26.57 4.82 -24.74
CA THR A 155 -27.83 5.44 -24.36
C THR A 155 -28.96 5.08 -25.34
N LYS A 156 -30.22 5.29 -24.97
CA LYS A 156 -31.37 5.04 -25.83
C LYS A 156 -31.36 5.84 -27.14
N ASP A 157 -30.78 7.05 -27.06
CA ASP A 157 -30.56 7.92 -28.23
C ASP A 157 -29.28 7.58 -29.01
N GLY A 158 -28.55 6.51 -28.64
CA GLY A 158 -27.41 5.96 -29.37
C GLY A 158 -26.05 6.56 -29.03
N ARG A 159 -25.93 7.47 -28.04
CA ARG A 159 -24.66 8.02 -27.62
C ARG A 159 -23.75 6.91 -27.05
N ALA A 160 -22.51 6.86 -27.53
CA ALA A 160 -21.48 6.00 -26.94
C ALA A 160 -21.07 6.53 -25.55
N ILE A 161 -20.67 5.64 -24.66
CA ILE A 161 -20.22 5.98 -23.30
C ILE A 161 -18.68 5.97 -23.27
N HIS A 162 -18.08 7.10 -22.91
CA HIS A 162 -16.65 7.27 -22.71
C HIS A 162 -16.37 7.79 -21.29
N LEU A 163 -15.57 7.04 -20.53
CA LEU A 163 -15.24 7.32 -19.15
C LEU A 163 -13.82 7.90 -19.03
N SER A 164 -13.64 8.97 -18.26
CA SER A 164 -12.29 9.46 -17.95
C SER A 164 -11.47 8.37 -17.27
N LYS A 165 -10.20 8.25 -17.63
CA LYS A 165 -9.22 7.34 -17.02
C LYS A 165 -8.36 8.02 -15.96
N ASN A 166 -8.54 9.32 -15.77
CA ASN A 166 -7.81 10.09 -14.77
C ASN A 166 -8.46 9.88 -13.39
N GLY A 167 -7.69 9.47 -12.39
CA GLY A 167 -8.20 9.28 -11.03
C GLY A 167 -8.78 10.54 -10.40
N ASN A 168 -8.35 11.74 -10.83
CA ASN A 168 -8.95 12.99 -10.36
C ASN A 168 -10.38 13.20 -10.86
N ASP A 169 -10.78 12.51 -11.91
CA ASP A 169 -12.14 12.53 -12.49
C ASP A 169 -13.00 11.37 -11.95
N ARG A 170 -12.50 10.60 -10.98
CA ARG A 170 -13.20 9.43 -10.47
C ARG A 170 -13.41 9.51 -8.96
N ALA A 171 -14.66 9.30 -8.59
CA ALA A 171 -15.10 9.16 -7.21
C ALA A 171 -15.71 7.77 -6.98
N ILE A 172 -15.66 7.29 -5.74
CA ILE A 172 -16.23 6.01 -5.35
C ILE A 172 -16.88 6.16 -3.97
N GLY A 173 -18.01 5.49 -3.74
CA GLY A 173 -18.71 5.58 -2.46
C GLY A 173 -19.39 4.28 -2.10
N GLY A 174 -19.79 4.16 -0.85
CA GLY A 174 -20.52 3.01 -0.33
C GLY A 174 -20.93 3.19 1.11
N SER A 175 -21.77 2.24 1.55
CA SER A 175 -22.31 2.19 2.91
C SER A 175 -21.81 0.93 3.61
N SER A 176 -21.43 1.03 4.89
CA SER A 176 -21.01 -0.11 5.71
C SER A 176 -19.79 -0.84 5.08
N SER A 177 -19.86 -2.13 4.80
CA SER A 177 -18.81 -2.84 4.04
C SER A 177 -18.55 -2.21 2.66
N GLY A 178 -19.58 -1.63 2.02
CA GLY A 178 -19.42 -0.88 0.77
C GLY A 178 -18.52 0.36 0.92
N ALA A 179 -18.53 1.00 2.09
CA ALA A 179 -17.63 2.12 2.40
C ALA A 179 -16.16 1.65 2.56
N VAL A 180 -15.94 0.50 3.19
CA VAL A 180 -14.60 -0.13 3.25
C VAL A 180 -14.13 -0.46 1.85
N CYS A 181 -14.97 -1.08 1.02
CA CYS A 181 -14.67 -1.39 -0.37
C CYS A 181 -14.26 -0.13 -1.16
N ALA A 182 -15.04 0.95 -1.05
CA ALA A 182 -14.76 2.22 -1.70
C ALA A 182 -13.42 2.81 -1.27
N PHE A 183 -13.14 2.82 0.04
CA PHE A 183 -11.86 3.28 0.57
C PHE A 183 -10.71 2.39 0.11
N THR A 184 -10.86 1.07 0.15
CA THR A 184 -9.84 0.10 -0.29
C THR A 184 -9.49 0.28 -1.77
N VAL A 185 -10.48 0.46 -2.65
CA VAL A 185 -10.24 0.73 -4.08
C VAL A 185 -9.39 1.98 -4.28
N ALA A 186 -9.74 3.08 -3.64
CA ALA A 186 -8.99 4.33 -3.73
C ALA A 186 -7.60 4.21 -3.07
N TRP A 187 -7.52 3.49 -1.96
CA TRP A 187 -6.26 3.22 -1.27
C TRP A 187 -5.29 2.41 -2.12
N GLU A 188 -5.74 1.34 -2.77
CA GLU A 188 -4.90 0.48 -3.61
C GLU A 188 -4.61 1.10 -4.98
N ARG A 189 -5.51 1.93 -5.52
CA ARG A 189 -5.43 2.54 -6.85
C ARG A 189 -5.65 4.06 -6.81
N PRO A 190 -4.80 4.82 -6.08
CA PRO A 190 -5.01 6.27 -5.92
C PRO A 190 -4.83 7.08 -7.21
N ALA A 191 -4.13 6.53 -8.20
CA ALA A 191 -4.04 7.11 -9.55
C ALA A 191 -5.31 6.91 -10.39
N GLU A 192 -6.18 5.97 -9.97
CA GLU A 192 -7.42 5.60 -10.68
C GLU A 192 -8.68 6.14 -9.99
N PHE A 193 -8.64 6.33 -8.67
CA PHE A 193 -9.72 6.88 -7.86
C PHE A 193 -9.14 7.78 -6.77
N SER A 194 -9.51 9.05 -6.77
CA SER A 194 -8.99 10.02 -5.79
C SER A 194 -10.02 10.54 -4.78
N LYS A 195 -11.30 10.26 -4.96
CA LYS A 195 -12.40 10.80 -4.16
C LYS A 195 -13.24 9.69 -3.56
N VAL A 196 -13.46 9.72 -2.25
CA VAL A 196 -14.18 8.66 -1.50
C VAL A 196 -15.32 9.25 -0.70
N PHE A 197 -16.51 8.67 -0.83
CA PHE A 197 -17.63 8.86 0.08
C PHE A 197 -17.85 7.60 0.91
N SER A 198 -17.65 7.69 2.22
CA SER A 198 -17.79 6.61 3.20
C SER A 198 -18.93 6.91 4.14
N SER A 199 -20.03 6.16 4.05
CA SER A 199 -21.18 6.27 4.96
C SER A 199 -21.19 5.07 5.90
N ILE A 200 -21.30 5.30 7.22
CA ILE A 200 -21.34 4.27 8.27
C ILE A 200 -20.30 3.15 8.03
N GLY A 201 -19.03 3.53 7.79
CA GLY A 201 -17.99 2.63 7.32
C GLY A 201 -17.62 1.52 8.30
N THR A 202 -17.52 0.29 7.82
CA THR A 202 -17.17 -0.91 8.59
C THR A 202 -15.65 -1.01 8.84
N PHE A 203 -15.03 0.02 9.41
CA PHE A 203 -13.58 0.03 9.70
C PHE A 203 -13.23 -0.70 11.01
N ILE A 204 -13.84 -1.85 11.23
CA ILE A 204 -13.76 -2.67 12.44
C ILE A 204 -13.23 -4.07 12.13
N GLY A 205 -13.10 -4.92 13.16
CA GLY A 205 -12.50 -6.26 13.09
C GLY A 205 -13.30 -7.33 12.35
N MET A 206 -13.95 -6.99 11.23
CA MET A 206 -14.61 -7.98 10.37
C MET A 206 -13.60 -8.77 9.55
N ARG A 207 -12.72 -8.08 8.83
CA ARG A 207 -11.74 -8.69 7.94
C ARG A 207 -10.47 -7.87 7.74
N GLY A 208 -10.08 -7.10 8.74
CA GLY A 208 -8.81 -6.37 8.74
C GLY A 208 -8.92 -4.86 8.47
N ALA A 209 -10.10 -4.30 8.25
CA ALA A 209 -10.26 -2.86 7.99
C ALA A 209 -9.88 -1.98 9.19
N GLU A 210 -9.88 -2.52 10.41
CA GLU A 210 -9.37 -1.88 11.62
C GLU A 210 -7.87 -1.51 11.53
N ARG A 211 -7.14 -2.05 10.57
CA ARG A 211 -5.73 -1.73 10.32
C ARG A 211 -5.53 -0.38 9.62
N TYR A 212 -6.53 0.12 8.90
CA TYR A 212 -6.41 1.36 8.09
C TYR A 212 -5.95 2.57 8.90
N PRO A 213 -6.46 2.88 10.09
CA PRO A 213 -5.97 4.03 10.86
C PRO A 213 -4.47 3.98 11.13
N THR A 214 -3.91 2.80 11.38
CA THR A 214 -2.47 2.60 11.57
C THR A 214 -1.70 2.74 10.25
N LEU A 215 -2.18 2.13 9.18
CA LEU A 215 -1.55 2.20 7.86
C LEU A 215 -1.54 3.64 7.33
N ILE A 216 -2.66 4.36 7.43
CA ILE A 216 -2.78 5.77 7.02
C ILE A 216 -1.71 6.63 7.70
N ARG A 217 -1.47 6.42 8.99
CA ARG A 217 -0.46 7.18 9.76
C ARG A 217 0.98 6.86 9.36
N LYS A 218 1.23 5.64 8.88
CA LYS A 218 2.58 5.17 8.49
C LYS A 218 2.91 5.46 7.03
N TYR A 219 1.92 5.44 6.15
CA TYR A 219 2.15 5.67 4.73
C TYR A 219 2.46 7.13 4.42
N GLU A 220 3.33 7.32 3.42
CA GLU A 220 3.41 8.59 2.70
C GLU A 220 2.00 8.91 2.15
N PRO A 221 1.47 10.13 2.40
CA PRO A 221 0.10 10.45 2.03
C PRO A 221 -0.14 10.31 0.52
N ARG A 222 -1.26 9.67 0.18
CA ARG A 222 -1.72 9.46 -1.19
C ARG A 222 -2.64 10.60 -1.63
N PRO A 223 -2.81 10.87 -2.93
CA PRO A 223 -3.68 11.95 -3.42
C PRO A 223 -5.17 11.57 -3.30
N LEU A 224 -5.68 11.46 -2.08
CA LEU A 224 -7.05 11.09 -1.78
C LEU A 224 -7.79 12.21 -1.06
N LYS A 225 -9.08 12.36 -1.38
CA LYS A 225 -10.04 13.26 -0.77
C LYS A 225 -11.21 12.42 -0.23
N ILE A 226 -11.44 12.45 1.08
CA ILE A 226 -12.31 11.50 1.77
C ILE A 226 -13.40 12.24 2.54
N PHE A 227 -14.66 11.87 2.28
CA PHE A 227 -15.81 12.34 3.06
C PHE A 227 -16.33 11.18 3.92
N LEU A 228 -16.36 11.37 5.25
CA LEU A 228 -16.86 10.38 6.21
C LEU A 228 -18.22 10.79 6.75
N GLN A 229 -19.10 9.81 6.98
CA GLN A 229 -20.35 10.01 7.71
C GLN A 229 -20.59 8.82 8.64
N ASP A 230 -20.99 9.12 9.87
CA ASP A 230 -21.46 8.12 10.84
C ASP A 230 -22.36 8.75 11.90
N GLY A 231 -23.04 7.91 12.69
CA GLY A 231 -23.90 8.30 13.78
C GLY A 231 -23.53 7.69 15.12
N ALA A 232 -23.70 8.44 16.21
CA ALA A 232 -23.31 8.04 17.56
C ALA A 232 -24.08 6.82 18.10
N ASN A 233 -25.20 6.44 17.49
CA ASN A 233 -25.97 5.25 17.84
C ASN A 233 -25.77 4.11 16.81
N ASP A 234 -24.65 4.11 16.09
CA ASP A 234 -24.30 3.01 15.19
C ASP A 234 -23.96 1.74 15.97
N LEU A 235 -23.71 0.64 15.27
CA LEU A 235 -23.49 -0.67 15.87
C LEU A 235 -22.28 -0.68 16.82
N ASN A 236 -22.49 -1.29 17.98
CA ASN A 236 -21.43 -1.70 18.89
C ASN A 236 -21.65 -3.19 19.23
N ILE A 237 -20.93 -4.08 18.55
CA ILE A 237 -21.12 -5.53 18.61
C ILE A 237 -19.79 -6.27 18.73
N TYR A 238 -19.83 -7.61 18.69
CA TYR A 238 -18.64 -8.47 18.81
C TYR A 238 -17.48 -8.14 17.88
N ALA A 239 -17.75 -7.54 16.71
CA ALA A 239 -16.73 -7.20 15.72
C ALA A 239 -16.08 -5.82 15.97
N GLY A 240 -16.70 -4.98 16.78
CA GLY A 240 -16.23 -3.66 17.15
C GLY A 240 -17.34 -2.62 17.30
N ASP A 241 -16.91 -1.39 17.50
CA ASP A 241 -17.73 -0.19 17.64
C ASP A 241 -17.54 0.69 16.38
N TRP A 242 -18.57 0.81 15.54
CA TRP A 242 -18.51 1.57 14.29
C TRP A 242 -18.24 3.05 14.52
N TRP A 243 -18.93 3.64 15.49
CA TRP A 243 -18.75 5.05 15.83
C TRP A 243 -17.32 5.40 16.19
N MET A 244 -16.72 4.63 17.09
CA MET A 244 -15.33 4.82 17.49
C MET A 244 -14.36 4.55 16.33
N ALA A 245 -14.63 3.55 15.50
CA ALA A 245 -13.79 3.20 14.36
C ALA A 245 -13.76 4.32 13.30
N ASN A 246 -14.92 4.90 12.97
CA ASN A 246 -15.00 6.01 12.01
C ASN A 246 -14.32 7.29 12.54
N GLN A 247 -14.44 7.59 13.84
CA GLN A 247 -13.68 8.69 14.48
C GLN A 247 -12.16 8.41 14.46
N THR A 248 -11.75 7.16 14.63
CA THR A 248 -10.35 6.77 14.54
C THR A 248 -9.80 6.93 13.12
N MET A 249 -10.62 6.63 12.09
CA MET A 249 -10.31 6.91 10.69
C MET A 249 -10.12 8.41 10.45
N GLU A 250 -11.06 9.25 10.86
CA GLU A 250 -10.95 10.72 10.78
C GLU A 250 -9.62 11.22 11.36
N ARG A 251 -9.33 10.82 12.60
CA ARG A 251 -8.09 11.21 13.29
C ARG A 251 -6.83 10.78 12.55
N ALA A 252 -6.86 9.61 11.92
CA ALA A 252 -5.73 9.12 11.13
C ALA A 252 -5.55 9.93 9.83
N LEU A 253 -6.64 10.23 9.14
CA LEU A 253 -6.62 11.05 7.92
C LEU A 253 -6.12 12.47 8.19
N ILE A 254 -6.64 13.13 9.23
CA ILE A 254 -6.18 14.47 9.65
C ILE A 254 -4.69 14.44 10.06
N PHE A 255 -4.26 13.42 10.82
CA PHE A 255 -2.84 13.27 11.20
C PHE A 255 -1.93 13.19 9.98
N SER A 256 -2.36 12.50 8.94
CA SER A 256 -1.58 12.28 7.73
C SER A 256 -1.77 13.34 6.66
N GLY A 257 -2.55 14.41 6.94
CA GLY A 257 -2.71 15.55 6.04
C GLY A 257 -3.62 15.29 4.83
N TYR A 258 -4.49 14.29 4.89
CA TYR A 258 -5.47 14.08 3.82
C TYR A 258 -6.50 15.20 3.75
N ALA A 259 -7.01 15.50 2.56
CA ALA A 259 -8.21 16.29 2.39
C ALA A 259 -9.39 15.48 2.91
N GLU A 260 -9.84 15.79 4.12
CA GLU A 260 -10.87 15.07 4.86
C GLU A 260 -11.99 16.04 5.25
N ARG A 261 -13.24 15.55 5.19
CA ARG A 261 -14.41 16.16 5.79
C ARG A 261 -15.30 15.08 6.36
N HIS A 262 -15.95 15.35 7.47
CA HIS A 262 -16.90 14.43 8.07
C HIS A 262 -18.20 15.13 8.48
N VAL A 263 -19.26 14.35 8.60
CA VAL A 263 -20.52 14.73 9.22
C VAL A 263 -20.91 13.65 10.24
N TRP A 264 -20.83 14.02 11.50
CA TRP A 264 -21.24 13.18 12.62
C TRP A 264 -22.68 13.50 13.03
N GLY A 265 -23.46 12.47 13.38
CA GLY A 265 -24.85 12.62 13.82
C GLY A 265 -25.22 11.66 14.93
N GLU A 266 -26.52 11.59 15.22
CA GLU A 266 -27.10 10.68 16.23
C GLU A 266 -27.70 9.42 15.58
N GLY A 267 -27.38 9.15 14.29
CA GLY A 267 -27.97 8.05 13.53
C GLY A 267 -27.55 6.67 13.99
N GLN A 268 -28.30 5.69 13.52
CA GLN A 268 -28.02 4.26 13.65
C GLN A 268 -27.38 3.71 12.37
N HIS A 269 -27.10 2.39 12.33
CA HIS A 269 -26.56 1.72 11.15
C HIS A 269 -27.60 1.62 10.01
N ASN A 270 -27.94 2.75 9.41
CA ASN A 270 -28.88 2.83 8.30
C ASN A 270 -28.54 3.97 7.34
N GLY A 271 -29.24 4.02 6.17
CA GLY A 271 -28.96 4.99 5.11
C GLY A 271 -29.61 6.37 5.27
N LYS A 272 -30.34 6.67 6.35
CA LYS A 272 -31.14 7.92 6.46
C LYS A 272 -30.26 9.16 6.44
N GLN A 273 -29.28 9.23 7.34
CA GLN A 273 -28.34 10.36 7.40
C GLN A 273 -27.49 10.44 6.14
N GLY A 274 -26.97 9.30 5.65
CA GLY A 274 -26.22 9.24 4.40
C GLY A 274 -27.01 9.83 3.22
N THR A 275 -28.31 9.52 3.12
CA THR A 275 -29.19 10.09 2.08
C THR A 275 -29.32 11.61 2.22
N ALA A 276 -29.49 12.11 3.44
CA ALA A 276 -29.66 13.54 3.68
C ALA A 276 -28.42 14.36 3.31
N ILE A 277 -27.22 13.82 3.57
CA ILE A 277 -25.96 14.55 3.37
C ILE A 277 -25.27 14.26 2.04
N PHE A 278 -25.77 13.30 1.25
CA PHE A 278 -25.12 12.89 -0.01
C PHE A 278 -24.91 14.07 -0.98
N PRO A 279 -25.86 15.00 -1.18
CA PRO A 279 -25.61 16.18 -2.01
C PRO A 279 -24.45 17.04 -1.50
N GLU A 280 -24.33 17.24 -0.19
CA GLU A 280 -23.25 17.99 0.43
C GLU A 280 -21.91 17.28 0.21
N ALA A 281 -21.88 15.95 0.37
CA ALA A 281 -20.69 15.15 0.12
C ALA A 281 -20.22 15.27 -1.34
N MET A 282 -21.14 15.18 -2.30
CA MET A 282 -20.83 15.34 -3.72
C MET A 282 -20.29 16.75 -4.03
N ARG A 283 -20.95 17.82 -3.55
CA ARG A 283 -20.44 19.19 -3.72
C ARG A 283 -19.01 19.31 -3.18
N TRP A 284 -18.76 18.77 -2.00
CA TRP A 284 -17.44 18.88 -1.38
C TRP A 284 -16.38 18.07 -2.13
N LEU A 285 -16.67 16.84 -2.56
CA LEU A 285 -15.73 15.99 -3.29
C LEU A 285 -15.33 16.63 -4.63
N TRP A 286 -16.25 17.30 -5.31
CA TRP A 286 -16.03 17.91 -6.63
C TRP A 286 -15.67 19.41 -6.60
N LYS A 287 -15.70 20.06 -5.42
CA LYS A 287 -15.54 21.50 -5.26
C LYS A 287 -14.36 22.10 -6.03
N ASP A 288 -13.22 21.44 -5.97
CA ASP A 288 -11.96 21.99 -6.52
C ASP A 288 -11.61 21.39 -7.90
N TRP A 289 -12.51 20.54 -8.44
CA TRP A 289 -12.30 19.96 -9.77
C TRP A 289 -12.27 21.08 -10.84
N PRO A 290 -11.36 21.02 -11.87
CA PRO A 290 -10.48 19.91 -12.23
C PRO A 290 -9.10 19.89 -11.54
N SER A 291 -8.84 20.74 -10.56
CA SER A 291 -7.55 20.76 -9.86
C SER A 291 -7.25 19.39 -9.24
N PRO A 292 -6.00 18.90 -9.35
CA PRO A 292 -5.63 17.61 -8.76
C PRO A 292 -5.77 17.60 -7.24
N VAL A 293 -6.17 16.45 -6.68
CA VAL A 293 -6.13 16.24 -5.24
C VAL A 293 -4.66 16.16 -4.80
N VAL A 294 -4.26 17.01 -3.87
CA VAL A 294 -2.92 17.02 -3.27
C VAL A 294 -3.06 16.92 -1.76
N PRO A 295 -2.41 15.93 -1.12
CA PRO A 295 -2.43 15.84 0.33
C PRO A 295 -1.59 16.96 0.96
N GLY A 296 -1.98 17.38 2.16
CA GLY A 296 -1.18 18.24 3.01
C GLY A 296 0.00 17.49 3.67
N PRO A 297 0.79 18.17 4.51
CA PRO A 297 1.92 17.57 5.19
C PRO A 297 1.46 16.57 6.27
N SER A 298 2.08 15.39 6.27
CA SER A 298 1.89 14.42 7.35
C SER A 298 2.54 14.91 8.66
N LYS A 299 1.92 14.57 9.79
CA LYS A 299 2.52 14.74 11.13
C LYS A 299 3.43 13.58 11.53
N ASN A 300 3.62 12.58 10.66
CA ASN A 300 4.56 11.49 10.91
C ASN A 300 6.00 12.03 10.80
N GLN A 301 6.65 12.19 11.97
CA GLN A 301 7.99 12.79 12.07
C GLN A 301 9.02 12.01 11.24
N MET A 302 8.95 10.68 11.18
CA MET A 302 9.89 9.88 10.39
C MET A 302 9.76 10.18 8.89
N LEU A 303 8.53 10.29 8.37
CA LEU A 303 8.33 10.69 6.96
C LEU A 303 8.88 12.09 6.69
N THR A 304 8.65 13.05 7.58
CA THR A 304 9.13 14.43 7.41
C THR A 304 10.64 14.57 7.57
N ASP A 305 11.28 13.70 8.36
CA ASP A 305 12.74 13.64 8.50
C ASP A 305 13.42 13.03 7.25
N ILE A 306 12.68 12.22 6.49
CA ILE A 306 13.21 11.47 5.34
C ILE A 306 12.85 12.15 4.01
N LEU A 307 11.59 12.52 3.83
CA LEU A 307 11.06 12.97 2.55
C LEU A 307 11.21 14.48 2.34
N ILE A 308 11.51 14.86 1.11
CA ILE A 308 11.47 16.24 0.65
C ILE A 308 10.07 16.48 0.06
N PRO A 309 9.28 17.45 0.53
CA PRO A 309 7.96 17.74 -0.02
C PRO A 309 8.03 18.02 -1.52
N GLY A 310 7.15 17.37 -2.28
CA GLY A 310 7.09 17.51 -3.75
C GLY A 310 8.13 16.71 -4.53
N GLU A 311 9.13 16.11 -3.87
CA GLU A 311 10.09 15.23 -4.55
C GLU A 311 9.46 13.84 -4.71
N ASN A 312 9.38 13.36 -5.95
CA ASN A 312 8.77 12.08 -6.31
C ASN A 312 9.81 11.12 -6.88
N TRP A 313 9.43 9.86 -7.06
CA TRP A 313 10.22 8.89 -7.77
C TRP A 313 10.47 9.30 -9.22
N LYS A 314 11.72 9.21 -9.67
CA LYS A 314 12.16 9.44 -11.04
C LYS A 314 12.58 8.11 -11.66
N LEU A 315 12.11 7.85 -12.88
CA LEU A 315 12.55 6.66 -13.63
C LEU A 315 13.99 6.88 -14.10
N VAL A 316 14.88 5.97 -13.72
CA VAL A 316 16.29 5.97 -14.14
C VAL A 316 16.50 5.09 -15.36
N GLY A 317 15.85 3.92 -15.39
CA GLY A 317 15.93 2.98 -16.51
C GLY A 317 14.80 1.96 -16.49
N GLN A 318 14.55 1.35 -17.64
CA GLN A 318 13.47 0.38 -17.82
C GLN A 318 13.79 -0.63 -18.92
N ASN A 319 12.92 -1.63 -19.11
CA ASN A 319 13.04 -2.71 -20.08
C ASN A 319 14.15 -3.71 -19.73
N TYR A 320 14.48 -3.84 -18.44
CA TYR A 320 15.31 -4.92 -17.93
C TYR A 320 14.50 -6.21 -17.81
N LYS A 321 15.14 -7.33 -17.56
CA LYS A 321 14.42 -8.57 -17.23
C LYS A 321 14.14 -8.70 -15.74
N PHE A 322 15.12 -8.42 -14.91
CA PHE A 322 14.97 -8.37 -13.46
C PHE A 322 16.16 -7.63 -12.85
N THR A 323 15.90 -6.48 -12.27
CA THR A 323 16.90 -5.63 -11.66
C THR A 323 17.12 -5.96 -10.18
N GLU A 324 18.38 -6.00 -9.75
CA GLU A 324 18.81 -6.37 -8.41
C GLU A 324 20.20 -5.77 -8.08
N GLY A 325 20.74 -6.09 -6.88
CA GLY A 325 22.11 -5.82 -6.48
C GLY A 325 22.48 -4.34 -6.45
N ALA A 326 21.56 -3.49 -5.99
CA ALA A 326 21.80 -2.06 -5.87
C ALA A 326 22.92 -1.77 -4.86
N ALA A 327 23.98 -1.08 -5.30
CA ALA A 327 25.14 -0.73 -4.49
C ALA A 327 25.68 0.65 -4.89
N VAL A 328 26.49 1.25 -4.03
CA VAL A 328 27.13 2.54 -4.28
C VAL A 328 28.62 2.47 -3.98
N ASN A 329 29.43 3.13 -4.80
CA ASN A 329 30.86 3.28 -4.55
C ASN A 329 31.17 4.54 -3.70
N THR A 330 32.44 4.72 -3.36
CA THR A 330 32.91 5.85 -2.54
C THR A 330 32.73 7.22 -3.20
N SER A 331 32.50 7.28 -4.52
CA SER A 331 32.23 8.49 -5.29
C SER A 331 30.72 8.82 -5.40
N GLY A 332 29.84 7.97 -4.82
CA GLY A 332 28.39 8.15 -4.90
C GLY A 332 27.74 7.62 -6.18
N GLU A 333 28.52 6.98 -7.07
CA GLU A 333 27.97 6.31 -8.25
C GLU A 333 27.21 5.06 -7.84
N ALA A 334 25.95 4.92 -8.32
CA ALA A 334 25.11 3.76 -8.05
C ALA A 334 25.30 2.68 -9.12
N PHE A 335 25.25 1.44 -8.70
CA PHE A 335 25.36 0.26 -9.57
C PHE A 335 24.17 -0.65 -9.34
N PHE A 336 23.76 -1.37 -10.39
CA PHE A 336 22.73 -2.42 -10.29
C PHE A 336 22.95 -3.50 -11.35
N GLN A 337 22.31 -4.63 -11.15
CA GLN A 337 22.41 -5.81 -12.01
C GLN A 337 21.10 -6.06 -12.75
N ASP A 338 21.15 -6.46 -14.01
CA ASP A 338 20.08 -7.18 -14.71
C ASP A 338 20.48 -8.66 -14.75
N ILE A 339 20.08 -9.40 -13.72
CA ILE A 339 20.57 -10.76 -13.45
C ILE A 339 20.35 -11.71 -14.64
N PRO A 340 19.13 -11.83 -15.23
CA PRO A 340 18.90 -12.78 -16.32
C PRO A 340 19.71 -12.47 -17.58
N ASN A 341 19.97 -11.18 -17.83
CA ASN A 341 20.75 -10.73 -18.98
C ASN A 341 22.27 -10.71 -18.73
N SER A 342 22.72 -11.03 -17.50
CA SER A 342 24.15 -10.96 -17.09
C SER A 342 24.78 -9.59 -17.36
N LYS A 343 24.07 -8.50 -17.04
CA LYS A 343 24.52 -7.13 -17.27
C LYS A 343 24.64 -6.35 -15.96
N THR A 344 25.65 -5.49 -15.92
CA THR A 344 25.84 -4.51 -14.83
C THR A 344 25.69 -3.11 -15.41
N TYR A 345 24.99 -2.26 -14.69
CA TYR A 345 24.79 -0.86 -15.03
C TYR A 345 25.34 0.04 -13.94
N LYS A 346 25.74 1.25 -14.35
CA LYS A 346 26.21 2.31 -13.48
C LYS A 346 25.43 3.59 -13.74
N VAL A 347 25.06 4.28 -12.67
CA VAL A 347 24.51 5.64 -12.69
C VAL A 347 25.53 6.54 -12.02
N ASP A 348 26.08 7.49 -12.76
CA ASP A 348 27.06 8.43 -12.22
C ASP A 348 26.41 9.49 -11.31
N ALA A 349 27.24 10.37 -10.74
CA ALA A 349 26.77 11.39 -9.80
C ALA A 349 25.82 12.42 -10.46
N GLU A 350 25.89 12.58 -11.77
CA GLU A 350 25.05 13.45 -12.59
C GLU A 350 23.75 12.75 -13.03
N GLY A 351 23.60 11.44 -12.72
CA GLY A 351 22.42 10.65 -13.05
C GLY A 351 22.45 9.98 -14.43
N LYS A 352 23.62 9.98 -15.12
CA LYS A 352 23.76 9.32 -16.41
C LYS A 352 23.94 7.81 -16.25
N LEU A 353 23.04 7.07 -16.90
CA LEU A 353 23.05 5.61 -16.93
C LEU A 353 24.02 5.10 -18.00
N THR A 354 24.86 4.12 -17.64
CA THR A 354 25.83 3.46 -18.52
C THR A 354 25.84 1.96 -18.27
N GLU A 355 25.79 1.14 -19.32
CA GLU A 355 26.04 -0.30 -19.24
C GLU A 355 27.56 -0.52 -19.18
N LEU A 356 28.04 -1.35 -18.25
CA LEU A 356 29.44 -1.71 -18.19
C LEU A 356 29.73 -2.84 -19.16
N ASN A 357 30.80 -2.69 -19.92
CA ASN A 357 31.26 -3.73 -20.86
C ASN A 357 32.03 -4.84 -20.12
N ILE A 358 31.33 -5.64 -19.32
CA ILE A 358 31.88 -6.74 -18.53
C ILE A 358 30.94 -7.95 -18.59
N ASN A 359 31.50 -9.16 -18.44
CA ASN A 359 30.67 -10.34 -18.19
C ASN A 359 30.28 -10.37 -16.71
N ALA A 360 29.04 -10.00 -16.42
CA ALA A 360 28.57 -9.94 -15.05
C ALA A 360 28.27 -11.31 -14.40
N LYS A 361 28.41 -12.43 -15.13
CA LYS A 361 28.29 -13.82 -14.61
C LYS A 361 26.97 -14.03 -13.80
N ARG A 362 25.89 -13.42 -14.26
CA ARG A 362 24.59 -13.38 -13.55
C ARG A 362 24.76 -12.87 -12.10
N ALA A 363 25.49 -11.78 -11.93
CA ALA A 363 25.68 -11.16 -10.62
C ALA A 363 24.34 -10.77 -10.00
N SER A 364 24.19 -11.02 -8.70
CA SER A 364 23.07 -10.60 -7.86
C SER A 364 23.54 -9.55 -6.85
N GLY A 365 23.62 -9.89 -5.57
CA GLY A 365 24.07 -8.97 -4.54
C GLY A 365 25.42 -8.32 -4.87
N THR A 366 25.51 -7.03 -4.59
CA THR A 366 26.68 -6.20 -4.87
C THR A 366 26.99 -5.30 -3.67
N SER A 367 28.26 -5.14 -3.35
CA SER A 367 28.74 -4.25 -2.29
C SER A 367 30.11 -3.67 -2.66
N PHE A 368 30.41 -2.46 -2.18
CA PHE A 368 31.74 -1.89 -2.29
C PHE A 368 32.46 -1.97 -0.94
N GLY A 369 33.74 -2.32 -0.96
CA GLY A 369 34.59 -2.32 0.23
C GLY A 369 35.24 -0.95 0.47
N ALA A 370 35.88 -0.79 1.63
CA ALA A 370 36.71 0.39 1.95
C ALA A 370 37.95 0.53 1.02
N ASP A 371 38.31 -0.54 0.37
CA ASP A 371 39.36 -0.61 -0.68
C ASP A 371 38.84 -0.16 -2.06
N ASN A 372 37.59 0.31 -2.13
CA ASN A 372 36.86 0.75 -3.33
C ASN A 372 36.74 -0.36 -4.41
N ARG A 373 36.96 -1.64 -4.07
CA ARG A 373 36.63 -2.75 -4.96
C ARG A 373 35.14 -3.06 -4.91
N ARG A 374 34.58 -3.47 -6.05
CA ARG A 374 33.22 -3.92 -6.19
C ARG A 374 33.13 -5.43 -5.99
N TYR A 375 32.51 -5.87 -4.92
CA TYR A 375 32.29 -7.28 -4.59
C TYR A 375 30.90 -7.70 -5.07
N VAL A 376 30.83 -8.85 -5.75
CA VAL A 376 29.56 -9.36 -6.31
C VAL A 376 29.40 -10.85 -6.02
N ILE A 377 28.15 -11.26 -5.92
CA ILE A 377 27.76 -12.67 -5.97
C ILE A 377 27.62 -13.07 -7.45
N ALA A 378 28.56 -13.83 -7.97
CA ALA A 378 28.54 -14.34 -9.34
C ALA A 378 27.71 -15.64 -9.41
N GLY A 379 26.42 -15.53 -9.67
CA GLY A 379 25.47 -16.65 -9.63
C GLY A 379 25.79 -17.77 -10.63
N ALA A 380 26.33 -17.42 -11.82
CA ALA A 380 26.69 -18.42 -12.83
C ALA A 380 27.85 -19.31 -12.40
N THR A 381 28.78 -18.81 -11.59
CA THR A 381 29.99 -19.53 -11.16
C THR A 381 29.95 -19.93 -9.68
N LYS A 382 28.93 -19.49 -8.93
CA LYS A 382 28.78 -19.69 -7.47
C LYS A 382 29.98 -19.17 -6.69
N GLN A 383 30.43 -17.97 -7.02
CA GLN A 383 31.62 -17.33 -6.47
C GLN A 383 31.28 -15.94 -5.91
N VAL A 384 32.08 -15.51 -4.94
CA VAL A 384 32.23 -14.10 -4.57
C VAL A 384 33.44 -13.57 -5.32
N ILE A 385 33.24 -12.55 -6.14
CA ILE A 385 34.29 -11.95 -6.99
C ILE A 385 34.40 -10.47 -6.63
N ALA A 386 35.64 -9.98 -6.52
CA ALA A 386 35.92 -8.56 -6.41
C ALA A 386 36.50 -8.02 -7.72
N TYR A 387 36.00 -6.88 -8.17
CA TYR A 387 36.51 -6.13 -9.31
C TYR A 387 37.21 -4.86 -8.83
N ASP A 388 38.40 -4.59 -9.31
CA ASP A 388 39.09 -3.31 -9.08
C ASP A 388 38.56 -2.20 -10.00
N GLY A 389 39.10 -0.97 -9.87
CA GLY A 389 38.71 0.16 -10.68
C GLY A 389 39.00 0.03 -12.19
N ALA A 390 39.92 -0.87 -12.57
CA ALA A 390 40.22 -1.20 -13.95
C ALA A 390 39.37 -2.35 -14.51
N GLY A 391 38.56 -3.00 -13.66
CA GLY A 391 37.71 -4.13 -14.03
C GLY A 391 38.40 -5.49 -13.94
N ASN A 392 39.62 -5.57 -13.39
CA ASN A 392 40.27 -6.86 -13.13
C ASN A 392 39.55 -7.60 -12.02
N GLU A 393 39.33 -8.90 -12.22
CA GLU A 393 38.62 -9.74 -11.25
C GLU A 393 39.57 -10.50 -10.33
N THR A 394 39.17 -10.65 -9.09
CA THR A 394 39.80 -11.51 -8.09
C THR A 394 38.73 -12.40 -7.47
N ILE A 395 38.88 -13.71 -7.50
CA ILE A 395 38.02 -14.65 -6.79
C ILE A 395 38.33 -14.53 -5.30
N ILE A 396 37.31 -14.16 -4.52
CA ILE A 396 37.42 -14.02 -3.05
C ILE A 396 37.03 -15.32 -2.35
N ALA A 397 35.99 -15.98 -2.83
CA ALA A 397 35.56 -17.29 -2.35
C ALA A 397 34.76 -18.02 -3.44
N ASP A 398 34.81 -19.34 -3.41
CA ASP A 398 34.06 -20.22 -4.31
C ASP A 398 32.98 -21.03 -3.59
N SER A 399 32.19 -21.79 -4.36
CA SER A 399 31.17 -22.71 -3.84
C SER A 399 30.16 -22.02 -2.89
N ILE A 400 29.75 -20.79 -3.23
CA ILE A 400 28.71 -20.02 -2.53
C ILE A 400 27.58 -19.67 -3.52
N SER A 401 26.44 -20.28 -3.35
CA SER A 401 25.19 -19.88 -4.05
C SER A 401 24.53 -18.73 -3.28
N GLY A 402 25.20 -17.57 -3.26
CA GLY A 402 24.75 -16.41 -2.49
C GLY A 402 23.60 -15.66 -3.16
N ASN A 403 22.91 -14.84 -2.38
CA ASN A 403 21.87 -13.90 -2.81
C ASN A 403 22.34 -12.44 -2.66
N ASP A 404 22.60 -11.97 -1.44
CA ASP A 404 23.07 -10.61 -1.18
C ASP A 404 24.37 -10.61 -0.34
N ILE A 405 25.10 -9.48 -0.35
CA ILE A 405 26.44 -9.35 0.19
C ILE A 405 26.64 -7.97 0.83
N VAL A 406 27.33 -7.92 1.96
CA VAL A 406 27.86 -6.68 2.53
C VAL A 406 29.34 -6.86 2.93
N VAL A 407 30.15 -5.87 2.59
CA VAL A 407 31.59 -5.81 2.95
C VAL A 407 31.75 -4.77 4.05
N ALA A 408 32.11 -5.20 5.25
CA ALA A 408 32.36 -4.29 6.37
C ALA A 408 33.65 -3.47 6.16
N ASN A 409 33.78 -2.35 6.85
CA ASN A 409 34.96 -1.48 6.74
C ASN A 409 36.28 -2.18 7.09
N ASN A 410 36.23 -3.19 7.98
CA ASN A 410 37.38 -4.01 8.36
C ASN A 410 37.69 -5.14 7.35
N GLY A 411 36.97 -5.22 6.24
CA GLY A 411 37.16 -6.21 5.18
C GLY A 411 36.46 -7.55 5.41
N ASN A 412 35.77 -7.77 6.51
CA ASN A 412 34.87 -8.91 6.68
C ASN A 412 33.71 -8.84 5.71
N ILE A 413 33.35 -9.96 5.10
CA ILE A 413 32.27 -10.05 4.12
C ILE A 413 31.21 -11.00 4.66
N TYR A 414 29.94 -10.53 4.71
CA TYR A 414 28.81 -11.37 5.02
C TYR A 414 27.99 -11.62 3.77
N VAL A 415 27.53 -12.87 3.59
CA VAL A 415 26.78 -13.32 2.42
C VAL A 415 25.60 -14.16 2.85
N THR A 416 24.42 -13.82 2.38
CA THR A 416 23.22 -14.68 2.51
C THR A 416 23.21 -15.70 1.38
N SER A 417 22.84 -16.95 1.72
CA SER A 417 22.77 -18.07 0.77
C SER A 417 21.47 -18.84 1.00
N PRO A 418 20.36 -18.44 0.36
CA PRO A 418 19.13 -19.20 0.41
C PRO A 418 19.22 -20.44 -0.47
N ASP A 419 18.85 -21.62 0.08
CA ASP A 419 18.73 -22.88 -0.67
C ASP A 419 17.24 -23.15 -1.09
N GLY A 420 16.51 -22.09 -1.46
CA GLY A 420 15.08 -22.11 -1.72
C GLY A 420 14.26 -21.95 -0.43
N THR A 421 12.94 -22.14 -0.52
CA THR A 421 12.02 -22.01 0.62
C THR A 421 11.96 -23.28 1.48
N GLU A 422 12.37 -24.42 0.92
CA GLU A 422 12.27 -25.75 1.54
C GLU A 422 13.48 -26.12 2.39
N LYS A 423 14.62 -25.45 2.18
CA LYS A 423 15.85 -25.71 2.92
C LYS A 423 16.26 -24.49 3.74
N PRO A 424 16.91 -24.70 4.90
CA PRO A 424 17.41 -23.60 5.71
C PRO A 424 18.51 -22.83 4.97
N SER A 425 18.36 -21.52 4.95
CA SER A 425 19.39 -20.61 4.41
C SER A 425 20.61 -20.56 5.33
N ARG A 426 21.76 -20.16 4.75
CA ARG A 426 23.01 -19.96 5.46
C ARG A 426 23.46 -18.50 5.38
N ILE A 427 24.18 -18.06 6.40
CA ILE A 427 24.94 -16.82 6.38
C ILE A 427 26.43 -17.19 6.47
N TYR A 428 27.19 -16.76 5.47
CA TYR A 428 28.63 -16.95 5.44
C TYR A 428 29.36 -15.68 5.93
N LEU A 429 30.43 -15.88 6.69
CA LEU A 429 31.48 -14.89 6.93
C LEU A 429 32.71 -15.29 6.08
N ILE A 430 33.19 -14.34 5.29
CA ILE A 430 34.47 -14.47 4.57
C ILE A 430 35.40 -13.42 5.16
N LYS A 431 36.52 -13.86 5.75
CA LYS A 431 37.52 -12.97 6.33
C LYS A 431 38.48 -12.44 5.28
N PRO A 432 39.18 -11.32 5.53
CA PRO A 432 40.30 -10.92 4.71
C PRO A 432 41.27 -12.11 4.51
N GLY A 433 41.62 -12.41 3.24
CA GLY A 433 42.39 -13.61 2.90
C GLY A 433 41.53 -14.78 2.38
N GLY A 434 40.21 -14.66 2.32
CA GLY A 434 39.31 -15.60 1.64
C GLY A 434 38.84 -16.79 2.47
N ASN A 435 39.24 -16.90 3.75
CA ASN A 435 38.73 -17.96 4.63
C ASN A 435 37.26 -17.77 4.92
N LYS A 436 36.42 -18.75 4.55
CA LYS A 436 34.96 -18.70 4.72
C LYS A 436 34.48 -19.67 5.81
N GLU A 437 33.50 -19.23 6.58
CA GLU A 437 32.79 -20.06 7.58
C GLU A 437 31.29 -19.75 7.60
N ILE A 438 30.45 -20.73 7.96
CA ILE A 438 29.02 -20.51 8.21
C ILE A 438 28.90 -19.95 9.62
N VAL A 439 28.25 -18.76 9.73
CA VAL A 439 28.08 -18.07 11.02
C VAL A 439 26.65 -18.08 11.52
N ASP A 440 25.67 -18.41 10.69
CA ASP A 440 24.29 -18.75 11.05
C ASP A 440 23.61 -19.59 9.97
N GLU A 441 22.63 -20.37 10.36
CA GLU A 441 21.73 -21.10 9.47
C GLU A 441 20.33 -21.22 10.06
N GLY A 442 19.34 -21.62 9.26
CA GLY A 442 17.98 -21.89 9.72
C GLY A 442 16.93 -20.87 9.33
N LEU A 443 17.29 -19.75 8.68
CA LEU A 443 16.32 -18.80 8.15
C LEU A 443 15.57 -19.38 6.94
N LYS A 444 14.30 -18.97 6.78
CA LYS A 444 13.47 -19.30 5.62
C LYS A 444 13.67 -18.26 4.53
N PHE A 445 14.56 -18.55 3.59
CA PHE A 445 14.95 -17.65 2.52
C PHE A 445 15.58 -16.34 3.04
N ALA A 446 16.77 -16.45 3.64
CA ALA A 446 17.59 -15.27 3.98
C ALA A 446 17.96 -14.54 2.68
N ASN A 447 17.57 -13.26 2.57
CA ASN A 447 17.69 -12.47 1.36
C ASN A 447 18.66 -11.30 1.59
N GLY A 448 18.20 -10.06 1.64
CA GLY A 448 19.03 -8.89 1.84
C GLY A 448 19.73 -8.86 3.21
N LEU A 449 20.88 -8.20 3.27
CA LEU A 449 21.57 -7.94 4.52
C LEU A 449 22.25 -6.57 4.53
N THR A 450 22.36 -5.96 5.72
CA THR A 450 23.06 -4.68 5.90
C THR A 450 23.64 -4.55 7.31
N LEU A 451 24.64 -3.68 7.46
CA LEU A 451 25.25 -3.36 8.74
C LEU A 451 24.59 -2.14 9.40
N SER A 452 24.60 -2.08 10.73
CA SER A 452 24.36 -0.83 11.45
C SER A 452 25.44 0.20 11.14
N PRO A 453 25.22 1.52 11.33
CA PRO A 453 26.25 2.53 11.06
C PRO A 453 27.53 2.36 11.87
N ASP A 454 27.46 1.77 13.06
CA ASP A 454 28.59 1.43 13.91
C ASP A 454 29.19 0.04 13.62
N GLN A 455 28.58 -0.69 12.65
CA GLN A 455 28.99 -2.02 12.20
C GLN A 455 29.11 -3.07 13.33
N THR A 456 28.36 -2.86 14.42
CA THR A 456 28.28 -3.83 15.53
C THR A 456 27.10 -4.78 15.40
N GLN A 457 26.19 -4.53 14.44
CA GLN A 457 25.00 -5.31 14.18
C GLN A 457 24.86 -5.63 12.69
N LEU A 458 24.34 -6.83 12.41
CA LEU A 458 23.94 -7.27 11.08
C LEU A 458 22.41 -7.46 11.07
N TYR A 459 21.74 -6.84 10.10
CA TYR A 459 20.33 -7.03 9.82
C TYR A 459 20.15 -7.93 8.61
N VAL A 460 19.18 -8.85 8.67
CA VAL A 460 18.91 -9.81 7.58
C VAL A 460 17.40 -9.94 7.37
N THR A 461 16.94 -9.83 6.13
CA THR A 461 15.54 -10.10 5.76
C THR A 461 15.32 -11.60 5.58
N GLU A 462 14.14 -12.06 6.01
CA GLU A 462 13.63 -13.42 5.79
C GLU A 462 12.40 -13.34 4.88
N SER A 463 12.59 -13.54 3.57
CA SER A 463 11.55 -13.26 2.56
C SER A 463 10.29 -14.11 2.72
N ALA A 464 10.41 -15.35 3.17
CA ALA A 464 9.29 -16.28 3.35
C ALA A 464 8.51 -16.06 4.66
N THR A 465 8.78 -14.96 5.38
CA THR A 465 8.08 -14.54 6.58
C THR A 465 7.84 -13.02 6.57
N HIS A 466 7.50 -12.46 7.72
CA HIS A 466 7.40 -11.02 7.93
C HIS A 466 8.50 -10.48 8.86
N TRP A 467 9.59 -11.23 9.06
CA TRP A 467 10.62 -10.84 10.01
C TRP A 467 11.84 -10.23 9.34
N VAL A 468 12.42 -9.22 9.99
CA VAL A 468 13.82 -8.83 9.87
C VAL A 468 14.53 -9.35 11.10
N TRP A 469 15.64 -10.03 10.91
CA TRP A 469 16.47 -10.55 11.97
C TRP A 469 17.62 -9.60 12.27
N ILE A 470 18.11 -9.61 13.53
CA ILE A 470 19.29 -8.87 13.98
C ILE A 470 20.27 -9.80 14.67
N TYR A 471 21.53 -9.55 14.43
CA TYR A 471 22.65 -10.25 15.07
C TYR A 471 23.62 -9.23 15.64
N GLN A 472 24.25 -9.52 16.76
CA GLN A 472 25.43 -8.82 17.22
C GLN A 472 26.67 -9.39 16.52
N ILE A 473 27.54 -8.52 16.01
CA ILE A 473 28.84 -8.90 15.44
C ILE A 473 29.88 -8.88 16.54
N ARG A 474 30.55 -10.01 16.75
CA ARG A 474 31.64 -10.14 17.70
C ARG A 474 32.97 -9.58 17.12
N PRO A 475 33.99 -9.31 17.95
CA PRO A 475 35.27 -8.82 17.49
C PRO A 475 35.96 -9.75 16.47
N ASP A 476 35.69 -11.06 16.54
CA ASP A 476 36.20 -12.06 15.57
C ASP A 476 35.37 -12.12 14.26
N GLY A 477 34.34 -11.31 14.15
CA GLY A 477 33.38 -11.24 13.01
C GLY A 477 32.25 -12.24 13.10
N LYS A 478 32.22 -13.16 14.05
CA LYS A 478 31.11 -14.13 14.19
C LYS A 478 29.85 -13.47 14.69
N LEU A 479 28.72 -14.06 14.32
CA LEU A 479 27.40 -13.59 14.74
C LEU A 479 27.00 -14.20 16.09
N ALA A 480 26.30 -13.40 16.89
CA ALA A 480 25.78 -13.81 18.19
C ALA A 480 24.40 -13.18 18.44
N PHE A 481 23.69 -13.70 19.43
CA PHE A 481 22.42 -13.13 19.93
C PHE A 481 21.39 -12.88 18.82
N LYS A 482 21.20 -13.88 17.95
CA LYS A 482 20.13 -13.88 16.93
C LYS A 482 18.79 -13.62 17.55
N GLN A 483 18.05 -12.63 17.06
CA GLN A 483 16.70 -12.35 17.52
C GLN A 483 15.85 -11.66 16.44
N HIS A 484 14.54 -11.71 16.59
CA HIS A 484 13.63 -10.93 15.78
C HIS A 484 13.87 -9.44 16.05
N TYR A 485 14.00 -8.65 15.00
CA TYR A 485 14.17 -7.21 15.08
C TYR A 485 12.92 -6.47 14.61
N GLY A 486 12.51 -6.65 13.39
CA GLY A 486 11.41 -5.94 12.78
C GLY A 486 10.28 -6.84 12.34
N TRP A 487 9.05 -6.46 12.68
CA TRP A 487 7.85 -7.11 12.16
C TRP A 487 7.28 -6.25 11.02
N LEU A 488 7.39 -6.75 9.79
CA LEU A 488 6.95 -6.05 8.60
C LEU A 488 5.44 -6.22 8.40
N HIS A 489 4.78 -5.17 7.93
CA HIS A 489 3.40 -5.26 7.49
C HIS A 489 3.32 -6.11 6.22
N VAL A 490 2.23 -6.87 6.12
CA VAL A 490 1.94 -7.78 5.01
C VAL A 490 0.63 -7.36 4.37
N ARG A 491 0.53 -7.40 3.03
CA ARG A 491 -0.73 -7.17 2.32
C ARG A 491 -1.73 -8.29 2.64
N ASP A 492 -3.02 -7.99 2.58
CA ASP A 492 -4.09 -8.95 2.90
C ASP A 492 -4.03 -10.22 2.04
N GLN A 493 -3.61 -10.10 0.79
CA GLN A 493 -3.51 -11.21 -0.16
C GLN A 493 -2.21 -12.01 -0.09
N ASP A 494 -1.27 -11.62 0.75
CA ASP A 494 0.04 -12.27 0.88
C ASP A 494 0.16 -12.95 2.24
N GLU A 495 0.85 -14.09 2.29
CA GLU A 495 1.15 -14.80 3.53
C GLU A 495 2.41 -14.24 4.22
N ASN A 496 3.26 -13.52 3.49
CA ASN A 496 4.52 -12.97 3.98
C ASN A 496 4.84 -11.61 3.32
N ALA A 497 5.83 -10.91 3.86
CA ALA A 497 6.19 -9.57 3.40
C ALA A 497 6.93 -9.56 2.06
N TRP A 498 7.47 -10.70 1.63
CA TRP A 498 8.38 -10.81 0.48
C TRP A 498 9.50 -9.75 0.57
N SER A 499 10.04 -9.60 1.79
CA SER A 499 11.14 -8.68 2.03
C SER A 499 12.39 -9.12 1.27
N ASP A 500 13.07 -8.16 0.65
CA ASP A 500 14.22 -8.39 -0.19
C ASP A 500 15.42 -7.55 0.31
N GLY A 501 16.01 -6.70 -0.48
CA GLY A 501 17.14 -5.88 -0.08
C GLY A 501 16.81 -4.89 1.05
N LEU A 502 17.82 -4.51 1.82
CA LEU A 502 17.70 -3.51 2.88
C LEU A 502 18.98 -2.69 3.04
N ARG A 503 18.86 -1.46 3.52
CA ARG A 503 19.98 -0.55 3.82
C ARG A 503 19.69 0.30 5.05
N CYS A 504 20.75 0.74 5.73
CA CYS A 504 20.65 1.71 6.82
C CYS A 504 20.90 3.13 6.34
N ASP A 505 20.26 4.10 7.01
CA ASP A 505 20.65 5.49 6.92
C ASP A 505 21.56 5.92 8.10
N THR A 506 22.10 7.13 8.03
CA THR A 506 23.00 7.66 9.07
C THR A 506 22.37 7.82 10.45
N ALA A 507 21.04 7.84 10.54
CA ALA A 507 20.32 7.83 11.82
C ALA A 507 20.07 6.40 12.36
N GLY A 508 20.54 5.36 11.68
CA GLY A 508 20.35 3.96 12.07
C GLY A 508 18.96 3.41 11.77
N ARG A 509 18.18 4.06 10.88
CA ARG A 509 16.91 3.54 10.39
C ARG A 509 17.17 2.51 9.30
N VAL A 510 16.41 1.42 9.31
CA VAL A 510 16.53 0.33 8.33
C VAL A 510 15.42 0.42 7.30
N TYR A 511 15.79 0.56 6.03
CA TYR A 511 14.89 0.61 4.87
C TYR A 511 14.80 -0.77 4.26
N VAL A 512 13.62 -1.34 4.19
CA VAL A 512 13.38 -2.71 3.70
C VAL A 512 12.44 -2.68 2.51
N THR A 513 12.84 -3.28 1.40
CA THR A 513 11.97 -3.49 0.25
C THR A 513 10.94 -4.57 0.55
N THR A 514 9.67 -4.30 0.27
CA THR A 514 8.56 -5.24 0.46
C THR A 514 7.50 -5.02 -0.60
N LYS A 515 6.56 -5.95 -0.74
CA LYS A 515 5.41 -5.77 -1.64
C LYS A 515 4.48 -4.61 -1.25
N MET A 516 4.57 -4.09 -0.02
CA MET A 516 3.85 -2.88 0.40
C MET A 516 4.62 -1.57 0.08
N GLY A 517 5.80 -1.66 -0.51
CA GLY A 517 6.73 -0.56 -0.73
C GLY A 517 7.94 -0.64 0.19
N LEU A 518 8.60 0.49 0.43
CA LEU A 518 9.70 0.57 1.39
C LEU A 518 9.12 0.72 2.80
N GLN A 519 9.34 -0.27 3.65
CA GLN A 519 9.04 -0.18 5.07
C GLN A 519 10.29 0.28 5.82
N ILE A 520 10.15 1.33 6.62
CA ILE A 520 11.26 1.94 7.34
C ILE A 520 11.10 1.69 8.83
N LEU A 521 12.10 1.00 9.39
CA LEU A 521 12.15 0.66 10.80
C LEU A 521 13.04 1.66 11.55
N ASP A 522 12.62 2.02 12.75
CA ASP A 522 13.49 2.74 13.68
C ASP A 522 14.51 1.79 14.34
N GLN A 523 15.43 2.34 15.13
CA GLN A 523 16.45 1.55 15.83
C GLN A 523 15.88 0.54 16.85
N ALA A 524 14.59 0.63 17.20
CA ALA A 524 13.89 -0.33 18.05
C ALA A 524 13.17 -1.43 17.27
N GLY A 525 13.29 -1.45 15.93
CA GLY A 525 12.68 -2.45 15.06
C GLY A 525 11.21 -2.19 14.73
N ARG A 526 10.67 -0.99 14.99
CA ARG A 526 9.27 -0.64 14.71
C ARG A 526 9.14 -0.05 13.32
N VAL A 527 8.25 -0.59 12.49
CA VAL A 527 7.88 0.05 11.21
C VAL A 527 7.08 1.31 11.50
N ASN A 528 7.69 2.46 11.30
CA ASN A 528 7.08 3.77 11.56
C ASN A 528 6.70 4.50 10.27
N SER A 529 7.26 4.11 9.13
CA SER A 529 6.96 4.73 7.84
C SER A 529 6.94 3.71 6.71
N ILE A 530 6.09 3.97 5.71
CA ILE A 530 5.99 3.17 4.48
C ILE A 530 5.95 4.13 3.30
N ILE A 531 6.90 3.99 2.38
CA ILE A 531 6.97 4.78 1.15
C ILE A 531 6.49 3.90 -0.01
N PRO A 532 5.38 4.24 -0.68
CA PRO A 532 4.93 3.52 -1.87
C PRO A 532 5.98 3.56 -2.98
N VAL A 533 6.07 2.49 -3.75
CA VAL A 533 6.95 2.40 -4.93
C VAL A 533 6.12 2.25 -6.20
N PRO A 534 6.56 2.80 -7.36
CA PRO A 534 5.73 2.87 -8.55
C PRO A 534 5.29 1.53 -9.13
N THR A 535 6.09 0.46 -9.00
CA THR A 535 5.78 -0.86 -9.59
C THR A 535 5.22 -1.88 -8.60
N GLY A 536 5.33 -1.64 -7.29
CA GLY A 536 4.94 -2.60 -6.26
C GLY A 536 5.81 -3.87 -6.16
N GLN A 537 6.97 -3.91 -6.80
CA GLN A 537 7.91 -5.06 -6.77
C GLN A 537 9.36 -4.62 -6.52
N PRO A 538 9.63 -3.84 -5.48
CA PRO A 538 11.01 -3.44 -5.19
C PRO A 538 11.83 -4.66 -4.75
N SER A 539 13.06 -4.76 -5.26
CA SER A 539 14.00 -5.84 -4.95
C SER A 539 15.15 -5.34 -4.06
N ASN A 540 15.90 -4.31 -4.47
CA ASN A 540 17.04 -3.83 -3.68
C ASN A 540 17.13 -2.30 -3.72
N LEU A 541 18.00 -1.71 -2.89
CA LEU A 541 18.17 -0.26 -2.80
C LEU A 541 19.60 0.10 -2.40
N CYS A 542 20.03 1.33 -2.76
CA CYS A 542 21.25 1.94 -2.21
C CYS A 542 21.09 3.48 -2.15
N PHE A 543 21.91 4.11 -1.33
CA PHE A 543 21.98 5.56 -1.23
C PHE A 543 23.20 6.07 -1.99
N GLY A 544 22.97 6.75 -3.12
CA GLY A 544 24.03 7.30 -3.98
C GLY A 544 23.91 8.82 -4.12
N GLY A 545 24.52 9.34 -5.19
CA GLY A 545 24.69 10.77 -5.41
C GLY A 545 25.87 11.33 -4.61
N GLN A 546 26.29 12.55 -4.94
CA GLN A 546 27.47 13.20 -4.34
C GLN A 546 27.42 13.30 -2.79
N HIS A 547 26.21 13.31 -2.22
CA HIS A 547 25.99 13.40 -0.77
C HIS A 547 25.38 12.14 -0.17
N PHE A 548 25.24 11.06 -0.93
CA PHE A 548 24.56 9.82 -0.54
C PHE A 548 23.13 10.04 -0.04
N ASP A 549 22.43 11.03 -0.62
CA ASP A 549 21.07 11.44 -0.30
C ASP A 549 20.07 11.13 -1.44
N ILE A 550 20.52 10.45 -2.48
CA ILE A 550 19.67 9.92 -3.55
C ILE A 550 19.47 8.42 -3.33
N LEU A 551 18.24 8.04 -3.04
CA LEU A 551 17.87 6.63 -2.94
C LEU A 551 17.64 6.07 -4.34
N TYR A 552 18.41 5.09 -4.75
CA TYR A 552 18.20 4.28 -5.94
C TYR A 552 17.50 2.99 -5.55
N LEU A 553 16.51 2.59 -6.34
CA LEU A 553 15.63 1.45 -6.07
C LEU A 553 15.51 0.59 -7.33
N THR A 554 15.92 -0.67 -7.24
CA THR A 554 15.64 -1.68 -8.26
C THR A 554 14.24 -2.24 -8.04
N SER A 555 13.47 -2.44 -9.13
CA SER A 555 12.07 -2.85 -9.02
C SER A 555 11.59 -3.54 -10.29
N GLY A 556 11.68 -4.87 -10.32
CA GLY A 556 11.29 -5.69 -11.48
C GLY A 556 12.09 -5.31 -12.73
N ASP A 557 11.40 -4.82 -13.76
CA ASP A 557 11.99 -4.40 -15.04
C ASP A 557 12.47 -2.92 -15.08
N LYS A 558 12.48 -2.24 -13.91
CA LYS A 558 12.76 -0.80 -13.81
C LYS A 558 13.71 -0.47 -12.66
N VAL A 559 14.31 0.70 -12.76
CA VAL A 559 15.11 1.33 -11.68
C VAL A 559 14.60 2.75 -11.49
N TYR A 560 14.42 3.14 -10.23
CA TYR A 560 13.98 4.47 -9.84
C TYR A 560 14.99 5.16 -8.96
N SER A 561 14.93 6.47 -8.89
CA SER A 561 15.66 7.28 -7.91
C SER A 561 14.73 8.27 -7.24
N ARG A 562 15.07 8.65 -5.99
CA ARG A 562 14.38 9.71 -5.26
C ARG A 562 15.35 10.41 -4.32
N LYS A 563 15.38 11.74 -4.36
CA LYS A 563 16.17 12.52 -3.43
C LYS A 563 15.50 12.59 -2.07
N LEU A 564 16.30 12.43 -1.00
CA LEU A 564 15.83 12.42 0.38
C LEU A 564 16.53 13.51 1.20
N ARG A 565 16.00 13.80 2.40
CA ARG A 565 16.65 14.66 3.41
C ARG A 565 17.73 13.95 4.19
N THR A 566 17.64 12.63 4.28
CA THR A 566 18.59 11.77 4.97
C THR A 566 19.61 11.21 3.98
N ARG A 567 20.72 10.70 4.51
CA ARG A 567 21.79 10.07 3.73
C ARG A 567 22.04 8.64 4.21
N GLY A 568 22.52 7.80 3.31
CA GLY A 568 22.85 6.43 3.62
C GLY A 568 24.04 6.30 4.57
N ALA A 569 24.02 5.25 5.39
CA ALA A 569 25.21 4.76 6.10
C ALA A 569 25.88 3.72 5.22
N ASN A 570 27.04 4.10 4.66
CA ASN A 570 27.74 3.18 3.76
C ASN A 570 28.64 2.24 4.55
N ASN A 571 28.67 0.99 4.15
CA ASN A 571 29.46 -0.05 4.79
C ASN A 571 30.97 0.14 4.64
N PHE A 572 31.42 0.92 3.66
CA PHE A 572 32.84 1.28 3.47
C PHE A 572 33.27 2.49 4.32
N ASP A 573 32.35 3.24 4.90
CA ASP A 573 32.66 4.33 5.83
C ASP A 573 33.24 3.79 7.14
N LYS A 574 34.05 4.61 7.84
CA LYS A 574 34.47 4.27 9.21
C LYS A 574 33.24 4.14 10.09
N PRO A 575 33.17 3.07 10.90
CA PRO A 575 32.04 2.89 11.82
C PRO A 575 31.86 4.09 12.75
N TYR A 576 30.60 4.49 12.95
CA TYR A 576 30.26 5.57 13.87
C TYR A 576 28.94 5.28 14.60
N LYS A 577 28.84 5.74 15.82
CA LYS A 577 27.63 5.57 16.64
C LYS A 577 26.54 6.53 16.18
N PRO A 578 25.37 6.05 15.73
CA PRO A 578 24.24 6.93 15.42
C PRO A 578 23.69 7.57 16.70
N SER A 579 22.90 8.65 16.53
CA SER A 579 22.16 9.22 17.64
C SER A 579 21.15 8.22 18.21
N ALA A 580 20.86 8.29 19.50
CA ALA A 580 19.82 7.47 20.11
C ALA A 580 18.46 7.74 19.45
N PRO A 581 17.56 6.74 19.35
CA PRO A 581 16.23 6.95 18.79
C PRO A 581 15.45 7.97 19.61
N LYS A 582 14.74 8.85 18.92
CA LYS A 582 13.74 9.69 19.56
C LYS A 582 12.54 8.81 19.92
N LEU A 583 12.21 8.69 21.19
CA LEU A 583 11.06 7.93 21.69
C LEU A 583 9.77 8.73 21.55
#